data_2688a41944163e82d0d25616cebbd84b
#
_entry.id   2688a41944163e82d0d25616cebbd84b
#
_cell.length_a   1.000
_cell.length_b   1.000
_cell.length_c   1.000
_cell.angle_alpha   90.00
_cell.angle_beta   90.00
_cell.angle_gamma   90.00
#
_symmetry.space_group_name_H-M   'P 1'
#
loop_
_entity.id
_entity.type
_entity.pdbx_description
1 polymer ?
#
loop_
_entity_poly.entity_id
_entity_poly.type
_entity_poly.pdbx_seq_one_letter_code
_entity_poly.pdbx_strand_id
1 'polypeptide(L)'
;MKKNTLRHSLLLLLTAAIWGFAFVAQSVGMDYVQPFTFTAARSLIGGIVLLPFIFIRAQKTGRTSAEKSASWKQALPGGIICGVLLCIASNLQQIGIQYTTVGKSGFITAMYIVLVPVLGILFHKKTGICVWISVALAVCGLYLLCMTGGSFRLQRGDLYTLCCALIFSLQILAVDHYAPIADNAILACIEFFTCGICSLIPMFLLEQPRMHLILAAWLPILYAGILSNGVAYTLQFFAQRGLPASTASLLMSTESVFSLLAGFLILHQMLNGRELAGCALMFAAIILVQIKGKEKESINS
;
A
#
# COMPACT_ATOMS: atom_id res chain seq x y z
N MET A 1 11.30 -23.23 -6.80
CA MET A 1 10.92 -22.30 -5.70
C MET A 1 11.69 -20.98 -5.74
N LYS A 2 13.03 -20.94 -5.84
CA LYS A 2 13.84 -19.68 -5.81
C LYS A 2 13.42 -18.60 -6.85
N LYS A 3 12.97 -19.00 -8.05
CA LYS A 3 12.58 -18.06 -9.12
C LYS A 3 11.24 -17.36 -8.81
N ASN A 4 10.35 -18.00 -8.06
CA ASN A 4 9.04 -17.43 -7.69
C ASN A 4 9.17 -16.40 -6.56
N THR A 5 9.98 -16.65 -5.53
CA THR A 5 10.20 -15.69 -4.42
C THR A 5 10.79 -14.38 -4.94
N LEU A 6 11.80 -14.44 -5.82
CA LEU A 6 12.37 -13.24 -6.43
C LEU A 6 11.34 -12.47 -7.25
N ARG A 7 10.51 -13.17 -8.03
CA ARG A 7 9.44 -12.54 -8.81
C ARG A 7 8.44 -11.79 -7.91
N HIS A 8 7.98 -12.42 -6.83
CA HIS A 8 7.04 -11.80 -5.89
C HIS A 8 7.68 -10.59 -5.18
N SER A 9 8.96 -10.68 -4.81
CA SER A 9 9.69 -9.53 -4.24
C SER A 9 9.82 -8.37 -5.20
N LEU A 10 10.13 -8.62 -6.47
CA LEU A 10 10.20 -7.59 -7.52
C LEU A 10 8.84 -6.92 -7.77
N LEU A 11 7.75 -7.69 -7.71
CA LEU A 11 6.39 -7.14 -7.83
C LEU A 11 6.08 -6.20 -6.66
N LEU A 12 6.47 -6.54 -5.41
CA LEU A 12 6.27 -5.65 -4.26
C LEU A 12 7.16 -4.41 -4.30
N LEU A 13 8.39 -4.51 -4.81
CA LEU A 13 9.23 -3.33 -5.02
C LEU A 13 8.64 -2.39 -6.09
N LEU A 14 8.08 -2.95 -7.16
CA LEU A 14 7.35 -2.17 -8.16
C LEU A 14 6.10 -1.51 -7.54
N THR A 15 5.35 -2.24 -6.71
CA THR A 15 4.23 -1.70 -5.94
C THR A 15 4.68 -0.52 -5.08
N ALA A 16 5.77 -0.68 -4.32
CA ALA A 16 6.33 0.36 -3.48
C ALA A 16 6.78 1.59 -4.29
N ALA A 17 7.37 1.39 -5.47
CA ALA A 17 7.72 2.49 -6.36
C ALA A 17 6.49 3.27 -6.82
N ILE A 18 5.45 2.58 -7.28
CA ILE A 18 4.20 3.23 -7.71
C ILE A 18 3.57 4.01 -6.56
N TRP A 19 3.54 3.44 -5.33
CA TRP A 19 2.99 4.11 -4.17
C TRP A 19 3.83 5.29 -3.70
N GLY A 20 5.17 5.19 -3.77
CA GLY A 20 6.05 6.30 -3.46
C GLY A 20 5.75 7.54 -4.32
N PHE A 21 5.60 7.36 -5.63
CA PHE A 21 5.16 8.43 -6.52
C PHE A 21 3.70 8.85 -6.28
N ALA A 22 2.84 7.95 -5.82
CA ALA A 22 1.45 8.28 -5.50
C ALA A 22 1.32 9.25 -4.33
N PHE A 23 2.26 9.31 -3.38
CA PHE A 23 2.25 10.31 -2.31
C PHE A 23 2.30 11.75 -2.86
N VAL A 24 3.08 11.98 -3.92
CA VAL A 24 3.10 13.28 -4.60
C VAL A 24 1.75 13.56 -5.25
N ALA A 25 1.19 12.60 -5.98
CA ALA A 25 -0.13 12.76 -6.60
C ALA A 25 -1.23 13.00 -5.54
N GLN A 26 -1.18 12.31 -4.41
CA GLN A 26 -2.11 12.50 -3.29
C GLN A 26 -1.97 13.90 -2.68
N SER A 27 -0.76 14.39 -2.49
CA SER A 27 -0.50 15.75 -1.98
C SER A 27 -1.04 16.81 -2.94
N VAL A 28 -0.68 16.74 -4.22
CA VAL A 28 -1.18 17.66 -5.26
C VAL A 28 -2.70 17.60 -5.40
N GLY A 29 -3.28 16.41 -5.25
CA GLY A 29 -4.74 16.24 -5.29
C GLY A 29 -5.48 17.05 -4.21
N MET A 30 -4.85 17.26 -3.04
CA MET A 30 -5.43 18.04 -1.93
C MET A 30 -5.51 19.54 -2.21
N ASP A 31 -4.80 20.05 -3.21
CA ASP A 31 -4.93 21.44 -3.65
C ASP A 31 -6.27 21.70 -4.37
N TYR A 32 -6.94 20.66 -4.85
CA TYR A 32 -8.17 20.74 -5.65
C TYR A 32 -9.39 20.18 -4.93
N VAL A 33 -9.25 18.99 -4.29
CA VAL A 33 -10.38 18.26 -3.69
C VAL A 33 -10.07 17.82 -2.27
N GLN A 34 -11.12 17.55 -1.51
CA GLN A 34 -10.98 17.11 -0.13
C GLN A 34 -10.71 15.58 -0.03
N PRO A 35 -10.23 15.06 1.13
CA PRO A 35 -9.75 13.70 1.30
C PRO A 35 -10.72 12.59 0.90
N PHE A 36 -11.99 12.67 1.31
CA PHE A 36 -12.98 11.65 1.01
C PHE A 36 -13.35 11.66 -0.47
N THR A 37 -13.46 12.85 -1.09
CA THR A 37 -13.69 13.01 -2.53
C THR A 37 -12.57 12.38 -3.34
N PHE A 38 -11.30 12.64 -2.97
CA PHE A 38 -10.15 12.05 -3.65
C PHE A 38 -10.12 10.53 -3.50
N THR A 39 -10.33 10.01 -2.27
CA THR A 39 -10.33 8.57 -2.01
C THR A 39 -11.47 7.85 -2.71
N ALA A 40 -12.68 8.41 -2.70
CA ALA A 40 -13.81 7.85 -3.43
C ALA A 40 -13.55 7.78 -4.94
N ALA A 41 -13.11 8.90 -5.54
CA ALA A 41 -12.86 8.98 -6.98
C ALA A 41 -11.78 7.98 -7.43
N ARG A 42 -10.59 7.97 -6.78
CA ARG A 42 -9.50 7.07 -7.15
C ARG A 42 -9.86 5.59 -6.97
N SER A 43 -10.63 5.26 -5.92
CA SER A 43 -11.01 3.87 -5.64
C SER A 43 -12.05 3.36 -6.64
N LEU A 44 -13.06 4.15 -6.97
CA LEU A 44 -14.03 3.78 -8.02
C LEU A 44 -13.34 3.60 -9.38
N ILE A 45 -12.41 4.50 -9.75
CA ILE A 45 -11.62 4.36 -10.99
C ILE A 45 -10.80 3.06 -10.95
N GLY A 46 -10.13 2.74 -9.83
CA GLY A 46 -9.38 1.50 -9.67
C GLY A 46 -10.23 0.26 -9.88
N GLY A 47 -11.44 0.24 -9.29
CA GLY A 47 -12.41 -0.84 -9.49
C GLY A 47 -12.86 -0.97 -10.94
N ILE A 48 -13.21 0.15 -11.58
CA ILE A 48 -13.66 0.18 -12.97
C ILE A 48 -12.58 -0.32 -13.93
N VAL A 49 -11.33 0.10 -13.74
CA VAL A 49 -10.19 -0.31 -14.59
C VAL A 49 -9.91 -1.81 -14.52
N LEU A 50 -10.19 -2.46 -13.37
CA LEU A 50 -10.00 -3.90 -13.23
C LEU A 50 -11.09 -4.73 -13.90
N LEU A 51 -12.30 -4.22 -14.08
CA LEU A 51 -13.40 -4.98 -14.68
C LEU A 51 -13.06 -5.54 -16.07
N PRO A 52 -12.59 -4.74 -17.06
CA PRO A 52 -12.20 -5.28 -18.37
C PRO A 52 -11.15 -6.37 -18.28
N PHE A 53 -10.14 -6.18 -17.42
CA PHE A 53 -9.09 -7.18 -17.22
C PHE A 53 -9.65 -8.51 -16.70
N ILE A 54 -10.54 -8.48 -15.70
CA ILE A 54 -11.21 -9.68 -15.15
C ILE A 54 -12.04 -10.36 -16.22
N PHE A 55 -12.84 -9.63 -17.00
CA PHE A 55 -13.68 -10.17 -18.06
C PHE A 55 -12.86 -10.82 -19.18
N ILE A 56 -11.83 -10.14 -19.70
CA ILE A 56 -10.95 -10.64 -20.76
C ILE A 56 -10.24 -11.92 -20.28
N ARG A 57 -9.73 -11.93 -19.06
CA ARG A 57 -9.07 -13.09 -18.48
C ARG A 57 -10.05 -14.28 -18.32
N ALA A 58 -11.27 -14.02 -17.85
CA ALA A 58 -12.30 -15.04 -17.70
C ALA A 58 -12.76 -15.63 -19.04
N GLN A 59 -12.77 -14.85 -20.13
CA GLN A 59 -13.03 -15.34 -21.47
C GLN A 59 -11.87 -16.21 -21.98
N LYS A 60 -10.61 -15.73 -21.85
CA LYS A 60 -9.43 -16.48 -22.30
C LYS A 60 -9.24 -17.83 -21.61
N THR A 61 -9.69 -17.97 -20.35
CA THR A 61 -9.62 -19.22 -19.59
C THR A 61 -10.80 -20.14 -19.82
N GLY A 62 -11.76 -19.79 -20.67
CA GLY A 62 -12.94 -20.61 -20.99
C GLY A 62 -13.86 -20.87 -19.80
N ARG A 63 -13.82 -20.06 -18.74
CA ARG A 63 -14.64 -20.25 -17.54
C ARG A 63 -16.13 -20.13 -17.85
N THR A 64 -16.91 -21.11 -17.38
CA THR A 64 -18.37 -21.10 -17.44
C THR A 64 -18.98 -19.99 -16.60
N SER A 65 -20.23 -19.63 -16.83
CA SER A 65 -20.95 -18.64 -16.02
C SER A 65 -21.04 -19.03 -14.54
N ALA A 66 -21.20 -20.34 -14.26
CA ALA A 66 -21.23 -20.86 -12.90
C ALA A 66 -19.88 -20.70 -12.18
N GLU A 67 -18.75 -21.01 -12.85
CA GLU A 67 -17.40 -20.82 -12.31
C GLU A 67 -17.06 -19.36 -12.08
N LYS A 68 -17.50 -18.47 -12.98
CA LYS A 68 -17.35 -17.01 -12.79
C LYS A 68 -18.10 -16.57 -11.53
N SER A 69 -19.39 -16.96 -11.38
CA SER A 69 -20.18 -16.63 -10.20
C SER A 69 -19.57 -17.18 -8.91
N ALA A 70 -19.07 -18.42 -8.92
CA ALA A 70 -18.41 -19.03 -7.77
C ALA A 70 -17.15 -18.25 -7.36
N SER A 71 -16.31 -17.81 -8.33
CA SER A 71 -15.11 -17.02 -8.06
C SER A 71 -15.42 -15.67 -7.40
N TRP A 72 -16.50 -14.98 -7.84
CA TRP A 72 -16.96 -13.75 -7.21
C TRP A 72 -17.49 -13.98 -5.79
N LYS A 73 -18.30 -15.03 -5.57
CA LYS A 73 -18.80 -15.39 -4.24
C LYS A 73 -17.67 -15.71 -3.26
N GLN A 74 -16.65 -16.44 -3.72
CA GLN A 74 -15.49 -16.80 -2.92
C GLN A 74 -14.64 -15.57 -2.54
N ALA A 75 -14.48 -14.60 -3.44
CA ALA A 75 -13.70 -13.40 -3.20
C ALA A 75 -14.45 -12.33 -2.38
N LEU A 76 -15.79 -12.38 -2.34
CA LEU A 76 -16.62 -11.33 -1.77
C LEU A 76 -16.29 -11.02 -0.29
N PRO A 77 -16.21 -11.99 0.64
CA PRO A 77 -15.92 -11.67 2.04
C PRO A 77 -14.55 -11.02 2.22
N GLY A 78 -13.52 -11.56 1.56
CA GLY A 78 -12.16 -11.03 1.62
C GLY A 78 -12.06 -9.64 1.01
N GLY A 79 -12.68 -9.43 -0.15
CA GLY A 79 -12.71 -8.13 -0.81
C GLY A 79 -13.43 -7.05 -0.01
N ILE A 80 -14.54 -7.38 0.67
CA ILE A 80 -15.24 -6.44 1.57
C ILE A 80 -14.37 -6.10 2.78
N ILE A 81 -13.78 -7.10 3.45
CA ILE A 81 -12.94 -6.86 4.63
C ILE A 81 -11.73 -5.99 4.25
N CYS A 82 -11.00 -6.38 3.18
CA CYS A 82 -9.88 -5.57 2.70
C CYS A 82 -10.33 -4.16 2.29
N GLY A 83 -11.49 -4.03 1.63
CA GLY A 83 -12.04 -2.75 1.19
C GLY A 83 -12.46 -1.82 2.32
N VAL A 84 -13.04 -2.32 3.39
CA VAL A 84 -13.35 -1.52 4.59
C VAL A 84 -12.05 -1.05 5.26
N LEU A 85 -11.08 -1.95 5.43
CA LEU A 85 -9.77 -1.60 5.99
C LEU A 85 -9.06 -0.57 5.11
N LEU A 86 -9.06 -0.77 3.79
CA LEU A 86 -8.50 0.17 2.83
C LEU A 86 -9.20 1.54 2.89
N CYS A 87 -10.54 1.56 3.01
CA CYS A 87 -11.31 2.80 3.14
C CYS A 87 -10.87 3.60 4.36
N ILE A 88 -10.80 2.96 5.54
CA ILE A 88 -10.41 3.63 6.78
C ILE A 88 -8.96 4.11 6.67
N ALA A 89 -8.03 3.25 6.28
CA ALA A 89 -6.62 3.58 6.16
C ALA A 89 -6.36 4.70 5.16
N SER A 90 -6.94 4.60 3.96
CA SER A 90 -6.74 5.59 2.89
C SER A 90 -7.30 6.96 3.22
N ASN A 91 -8.47 7.03 3.87
CA ASN A 91 -9.04 8.30 4.28
C ASN A 91 -8.24 8.93 5.43
N LEU A 92 -7.79 8.15 6.42
CA LEU A 92 -6.89 8.62 7.47
C LEU A 92 -5.57 9.14 6.89
N GLN A 93 -4.97 8.42 5.93
CA GLN A 93 -3.76 8.86 5.24
C GLN A 93 -3.99 10.17 4.49
N GLN A 94 -5.10 10.26 3.75
CA GLN A 94 -5.42 11.43 2.95
C GLN A 94 -5.70 12.67 3.80
N ILE A 95 -6.36 12.50 4.97
CA ILE A 95 -6.51 13.56 5.97
C ILE A 95 -5.14 13.93 6.55
N GLY A 96 -4.31 12.93 6.87
CA GLY A 96 -2.98 13.15 7.42
C GLY A 96 -2.08 13.97 6.51
N ILE A 97 -2.08 13.69 5.21
CA ILE A 97 -1.26 14.41 4.21
C ILE A 97 -1.57 15.90 4.15
N GLN A 98 -2.78 16.34 4.48
CA GLN A 98 -3.12 17.76 4.54
C GLN A 98 -2.40 18.53 5.67
N TYR A 99 -1.97 17.83 6.72
CA TYR A 99 -1.41 18.45 7.93
C TYR A 99 0.05 18.04 8.19
N THR A 100 0.69 17.30 7.27
CA THR A 100 2.09 16.89 7.38
C THR A 100 2.75 16.88 6.00
N THR A 101 4.09 16.74 5.96
CA THR A 101 4.81 16.66 4.70
C THR A 101 4.68 15.27 4.06
N VAL A 102 4.83 15.21 2.73
CA VAL A 102 4.80 13.94 1.95
C VAL A 102 5.79 12.92 2.51
N GLY A 103 7.05 13.33 2.77
CA GLY A 103 8.07 12.44 3.32
C GLY A 103 7.72 11.93 4.72
N LYS A 104 7.19 12.81 5.60
CA LYS A 104 6.80 12.42 6.97
C LYS A 104 5.57 11.50 6.98
N SER A 105 4.60 11.76 6.09
CA SER A 105 3.45 10.88 5.91
C SER A 105 3.88 9.50 5.40
N GLY A 106 4.76 9.45 4.40
CA GLY A 106 5.31 8.19 3.89
C GLY A 106 6.07 7.40 4.97
N PHE A 107 6.86 8.10 5.80
CA PHE A 107 7.56 7.48 6.94
C PHE A 107 6.61 6.86 7.96
N ILE A 108 5.66 7.65 8.46
CA ILE A 108 4.75 7.19 9.51
C ILE A 108 3.84 6.07 8.97
N THR A 109 3.40 6.16 7.71
CA THR A 109 2.67 5.07 7.05
C THR A 109 3.51 3.79 7.01
N ALA A 110 4.79 3.89 6.63
CA ALA A 110 5.69 2.74 6.54
C ALA A 110 5.97 2.08 7.90
N MET A 111 5.53 2.64 9.04
CA MET A 111 5.59 1.98 10.35
C MET A 111 4.78 0.67 10.40
N TYR A 112 3.94 0.38 9.40
CA TYR A 112 3.36 -0.96 9.25
C TYR A 112 4.44 -2.08 9.18
N ILE A 113 5.68 -1.75 8.82
CA ILE A 113 6.80 -2.70 8.85
C ILE A 113 7.03 -3.31 10.25
N VAL A 114 6.78 -2.53 11.31
CA VAL A 114 6.84 -2.98 12.71
C VAL A 114 5.52 -3.60 13.14
N LEU A 115 4.41 -2.93 12.76
CA LEU A 115 3.08 -3.31 13.22
C LEU A 115 2.62 -4.66 12.64
N VAL A 116 2.94 -4.98 11.38
CA VAL A 116 2.57 -6.26 10.75
C VAL A 116 3.15 -7.47 11.49
N PRO A 117 4.47 -7.57 11.77
CA PRO A 117 4.98 -8.71 12.53
C PRO A 117 4.49 -8.73 13.97
N VAL A 118 4.31 -7.56 14.63
CA VAL A 118 3.75 -7.48 16.00
C VAL A 118 2.31 -7.99 16.03
N LEU A 119 1.44 -7.48 15.17
CA LEU A 119 0.06 -7.96 15.05
C LEU A 119 0.01 -9.42 14.59
N GLY A 120 0.94 -9.83 13.73
CA GLY A 120 1.06 -11.22 13.27
C GLY A 120 1.26 -12.21 14.43
N ILE A 121 1.93 -11.83 15.50
CA ILE A 121 2.07 -12.66 16.71
C ILE A 121 0.70 -12.92 17.35
N LEU A 122 -0.18 -11.90 17.41
CA LEU A 122 -1.54 -12.06 17.93
C LEU A 122 -2.38 -13.04 17.10
N PHE A 123 -2.05 -13.19 15.82
CA PHE A 123 -2.65 -14.18 14.91
C PHE A 123 -1.82 -15.47 14.81
N HIS A 124 -0.99 -15.78 15.83
CA HIS A 124 -0.15 -16.98 15.93
C HIS A 124 0.83 -17.18 14.75
N LYS A 125 1.18 -16.11 14.01
CA LYS A 125 2.18 -16.16 12.93
C LYS A 125 3.60 -16.06 13.52
N LYS A 126 4.44 -17.05 13.21
CA LYS A 126 5.83 -17.07 13.67
C LYS A 126 6.69 -16.20 12.77
N THR A 127 7.39 -15.23 13.35
CA THR A 127 8.33 -14.34 12.66
C THR A 127 9.76 -14.68 13.08
N GLY A 128 10.64 -14.94 12.11
CA GLY A 128 12.02 -15.31 12.38
C GLY A 128 12.87 -14.12 12.86
N ILE A 129 13.92 -14.39 13.64
CA ILE A 129 14.81 -13.35 14.20
C ILE A 129 15.40 -12.43 13.11
N CYS A 130 15.68 -12.94 11.92
CA CYS A 130 16.19 -12.12 10.80
C CYS A 130 15.23 -11.05 10.35
N VAL A 131 13.90 -11.31 10.38
CA VAL A 131 12.89 -10.29 10.07
C VAL A 131 12.95 -9.19 11.13
N TRP A 132 13.10 -9.54 12.43
CA TRP A 132 13.22 -8.55 13.49
C TRP A 132 14.48 -7.68 13.38
N ILE A 133 15.62 -8.27 13.01
CA ILE A 133 16.85 -7.50 12.75
C ILE A 133 16.65 -6.59 11.54
N SER A 134 16.04 -7.08 10.46
CA SER A 134 15.72 -6.26 9.26
C SER A 134 14.74 -5.15 9.59
N VAL A 135 13.72 -5.42 10.42
CA VAL A 135 12.77 -4.41 10.91
C VAL A 135 13.49 -3.33 11.70
N ALA A 136 14.36 -3.70 12.66
CA ALA A 136 15.13 -2.72 13.43
C ALA A 136 16.01 -1.85 12.52
N LEU A 137 16.71 -2.46 11.56
CA LEU A 137 17.55 -1.75 10.60
C LEU A 137 16.72 -0.81 9.70
N ALA A 138 15.55 -1.28 9.24
CA ALA A 138 14.65 -0.48 8.43
C ALA A 138 14.06 0.70 9.21
N VAL A 139 13.68 0.52 10.49
CA VAL A 139 13.20 1.61 11.36
C VAL A 139 14.28 2.67 11.57
N CYS A 140 15.54 2.26 11.78
CA CYS A 140 16.66 3.20 11.83
C CYS A 140 16.83 3.96 10.50
N GLY A 141 16.73 3.25 9.37
CA GLY A 141 16.78 3.88 8.05
C GLY A 141 15.64 4.86 7.83
N LEU A 142 14.42 4.48 8.15
CA LEU A 142 13.24 5.33 8.09
C LEU A 142 13.37 6.57 8.99
N TYR A 143 13.90 6.41 10.20
CA TYR A 143 14.17 7.54 11.10
C TYR A 143 15.15 8.53 10.48
N LEU A 144 16.24 8.07 9.89
CA LEU A 144 17.20 8.94 9.20
C LEU A 144 16.60 9.63 7.98
N LEU A 145 15.72 8.94 7.24
CA LEU A 145 15.03 9.46 6.07
C LEU A 145 14.13 10.66 6.40
N CYS A 146 13.39 10.60 7.49
CA CYS A 146 12.22 11.45 7.67
C CYS A 146 12.32 12.46 8.80
N MET A 147 13.28 12.31 9.70
CA MET A 147 13.51 13.25 10.82
C MET A 147 14.54 14.32 10.46
N THR A 148 14.27 15.10 9.45
CA THR A 148 15.04 16.28 9.08
C THR A 148 14.52 17.50 9.85
N GLY A 149 15.30 18.03 10.78
CA GLY A 149 15.00 19.32 11.40
C GLY A 149 14.73 19.35 12.91
N GLY A 150 15.04 18.29 13.66
CA GLY A 150 15.33 18.42 15.10
C GLY A 150 14.19 18.62 16.08
N SER A 151 12.94 18.74 15.69
CA SER A 151 11.83 18.85 16.65
C SER A 151 10.82 17.72 16.51
N PHE A 152 10.81 16.86 17.51
CA PHE A 152 9.81 15.77 17.66
C PHE A 152 8.50 16.37 18.19
N ARG A 153 7.80 17.15 17.35
CA ARG A 153 6.44 17.57 17.67
C ARG A 153 5.46 16.76 16.83
N LEU A 154 4.68 15.89 17.49
CA LEU A 154 3.56 15.20 16.88
C LEU A 154 2.52 16.23 16.45
N GLN A 155 2.32 16.37 15.15
CA GLN A 155 1.25 17.18 14.57
C GLN A 155 -0.02 16.34 14.43
N ARG A 156 -1.17 16.99 14.25
CA ARG A 156 -2.43 16.28 14.01
C ARG A 156 -2.35 15.32 12.83
N GLY A 157 -1.67 15.70 11.76
CA GLY A 157 -1.45 14.84 10.60
C GLY A 157 -0.68 13.57 10.91
N ASP A 158 0.30 13.64 11.82
CA ASP A 158 1.09 12.47 12.22
C ASP A 158 0.23 11.43 12.95
N LEU A 159 -0.72 11.88 13.78
CA LEU A 159 -1.63 10.98 14.48
C LEU A 159 -2.57 10.25 13.49
N TYR A 160 -3.15 10.98 12.53
CA TYR A 160 -3.98 10.36 11.48
C TYR A 160 -3.16 9.34 10.66
N THR A 161 -1.93 9.66 10.31
CA THR A 161 -1.05 8.77 9.55
C THR A 161 -0.60 7.57 10.37
N LEU A 162 -0.41 7.71 11.70
CA LEU A 162 -0.09 6.58 12.59
C LEU A 162 -1.31 5.62 12.71
N CYS A 163 -2.50 6.14 12.87
CA CYS A 163 -3.74 5.34 12.83
C CYS A 163 -3.89 4.65 11.47
N CYS A 164 -3.57 5.34 10.38
CA CYS A 164 -3.54 4.76 9.04
C CYS A 164 -2.57 3.58 8.97
N ALA A 165 -1.33 3.71 9.50
CA ALA A 165 -0.35 2.63 9.51
C ALA A 165 -0.85 1.38 10.24
N LEU A 166 -1.57 1.55 11.37
CA LEU A 166 -2.20 0.45 12.09
C LEU A 166 -3.25 -0.26 11.23
N ILE A 167 -4.13 0.48 10.58
CA ILE A 167 -5.19 -0.10 9.75
C ILE A 167 -4.62 -0.74 8.47
N PHE A 168 -3.60 -0.15 7.83
CA PHE A 168 -2.88 -0.81 6.73
C PHE A 168 -2.21 -2.10 7.18
N SER A 169 -1.69 -2.17 8.40
CA SER A 169 -1.13 -3.42 8.93
C SER A 169 -2.18 -4.53 8.99
N LEU A 170 -3.40 -4.21 9.41
CA LEU A 170 -4.53 -5.15 9.40
C LEU A 170 -4.93 -5.52 7.96
N GLN A 171 -4.93 -4.56 7.02
CA GLN A 171 -5.21 -4.83 5.60
C GLN A 171 -4.16 -5.78 5.00
N ILE A 172 -2.86 -5.56 5.26
CA ILE A 172 -1.77 -6.44 4.80
C ILE A 172 -1.97 -7.88 5.36
N LEU A 173 -2.36 -8.02 6.62
CA LEU A 173 -2.66 -9.32 7.22
C LEU A 173 -3.91 -9.97 6.64
N ALA A 174 -4.94 -9.18 6.31
CA ALA A 174 -6.13 -9.66 5.62
C ALA A 174 -5.80 -10.14 4.20
N VAL A 175 -5.01 -9.38 3.44
CA VAL A 175 -4.52 -9.80 2.11
C VAL A 175 -3.72 -11.11 2.20
N ASP A 176 -2.84 -11.24 3.20
CA ASP A 176 -2.07 -12.49 3.43
C ASP A 176 -2.98 -13.71 3.68
N HIS A 177 -4.13 -13.49 4.31
CA HIS A 177 -5.11 -14.55 4.55
C HIS A 177 -5.95 -14.88 3.29
N TYR A 178 -6.45 -13.86 2.57
CA TYR A 178 -7.42 -14.07 1.49
C TYR A 178 -6.78 -14.28 0.11
N ALA A 179 -5.59 -13.74 -0.17
CA ALA A 179 -4.93 -13.86 -1.47
C ALA A 179 -4.62 -15.32 -1.90
N PRO A 180 -4.29 -16.27 -1.00
CA PRO A 180 -4.11 -17.67 -1.39
C PRO A 180 -5.39 -18.41 -1.78
N ILE A 181 -6.54 -18.00 -1.25
CA ILE A 181 -7.80 -18.76 -1.34
C ILE A 181 -8.77 -18.22 -2.39
N ALA A 182 -8.58 -17.03 -2.92
CA ALA A 182 -9.50 -16.41 -3.88
C ALA A 182 -8.78 -15.86 -5.12
N ASP A 183 -9.55 -15.43 -6.13
CA ASP A 183 -8.99 -14.77 -7.32
C ASP A 183 -8.56 -13.35 -6.97
N ASN A 184 -7.25 -13.07 -7.04
CA ASN A 184 -6.63 -11.83 -6.59
C ASN A 184 -7.13 -10.58 -7.34
N ALA A 185 -7.45 -10.71 -8.63
CA ALA A 185 -7.98 -9.58 -9.40
C ALA A 185 -9.42 -9.24 -8.98
N ILE A 186 -10.22 -10.28 -8.67
CA ILE A 186 -11.60 -10.10 -8.17
C ILE A 186 -11.56 -9.53 -6.75
N LEU A 187 -10.66 -10.04 -5.87
CA LEU A 187 -10.45 -9.49 -4.53
C LEU A 187 -10.15 -7.98 -4.59
N ALA A 188 -9.16 -7.57 -5.40
CA ALA A 188 -8.80 -6.16 -5.56
C ALA A 188 -9.96 -5.32 -6.13
N CYS A 189 -10.70 -5.85 -7.09
CA CYS A 189 -11.86 -5.15 -7.67
C CYS A 189 -12.95 -4.88 -6.61
N ILE A 190 -13.30 -5.89 -5.79
CA ILE A 190 -14.27 -5.76 -4.70
C ILE A 190 -13.74 -4.80 -3.62
N GLU A 191 -12.44 -4.91 -3.27
CA GLU A 191 -11.77 -4.01 -2.33
C GLU A 191 -11.96 -2.55 -2.73
N PHE A 192 -11.70 -2.22 -4.01
CA PHE A 192 -11.82 -0.84 -4.47
C PHE A 192 -13.25 -0.34 -4.55
N PHE A 193 -14.19 -1.15 -5.03
CA PHE A 193 -15.60 -0.75 -5.01
C PHE A 193 -16.10 -0.56 -3.58
N THR A 194 -15.73 -1.44 -2.64
CA THR A 194 -16.08 -1.29 -1.23
C THR A 194 -15.46 -0.01 -0.65
N CYS A 195 -14.17 0.22 -0.87
CA CYS A 195 -13.49 1.44 -0.42
C CYS A 195 -14.14 2.70 -1.01
N GLY A 196 -14.39 2.71 -2.32
CA GLY A 196 -15.00 3.83 -3.01
C GLY A 196 -16.41 4.13 -2.51
N ILE A 197 -17.28 3.12 -2.44
CA ILE A 197 -18.67 3.27 -1.96
C ILE A 197 -18.71 3.72 -0.50
N CYS A 198 -17.90 3.11 0.38
CA CYS A 198 -17.83 3.54 1.78
C CYS A 198 -17.31 4.97 1.93
N SER A 199 -16.39 5.42 1.06
CA SER A 199 -15.88 6.81 1.09
C SER A 199 -16.88 7.83 0.55
N LEU A 200 -17.87 7.44 -0.27
CA LEU A 200 -18.95 8.34 -0.72
C LEU A 200 -19.79 8.84 0.45
N ILE A 201 -19.97 8.02 1.50
CA ILE A 201 -20.79 8.40 2.66
C ILE A 201 -20.20 9.65 3.34
N PRO A 202 -18.96 9.65 3.86
CA PRO A 202 -18.39 10.85 4.46
C PRO A 202 -18.14 11.97 3.45
N MET A 203 -17.91 11.66 2.17
CA MET A 203 -17.78 12.65 1.10
C MET A 203 -19.04 13.53 1.00
N PHE A 204 -20.23 12.93 0.96
CA PHE A 204 -21.48 13.71 0.86
C PHE A 204 -21.92 14.31 2.19
N LEU A 205 -21.53 13.74 3.34
CA LEU A 205 -21.91 14.25 4.65
C LEU A 205 -21.00 15.37 5.15
N LEU A 206 -19.70 15.33 4.85
CA LEU A 206 -18.70 16.21 5.44
C LEU A 206 -18.04 17.14 4.44
N GLU A 207 -18.09 16.81 3.15
CA GLU A 207 -17.48 17.58 2.07
C GLU A 207 -18.57 18.08 1.10
N GLN A 208 -18.24 19.08 0.32
CA GLN A 208 -19.11 19.58 -0.76
C GLN A 208 -18.43 19.32 -2.11
N PRO A 209 -18.52 18.09 -2.64
CA PRO A 209 -17.81 17.73 -3.86
C PRO A 209 -18.32 18.56 -5.05
N ARG A 210 -17.38 19.21 -5.75
CA ARG A 210 -17.67 20.03 -6.94
C ARG A 210 -17.04 19.38 -8.15
N MET A 211 -17.85 19.07 -9.17
CA MET A 211 -17.38 18.35 -10.37
C MET A 211 -16.21 19.06 -11.07
N HIS A 212 -16.24 20.39 -11.17
CA HIS A 212 -15.16 21.13 -11.82
C HIS A 212 -13.82 21.00 -11.06
N LEU A 213 -13.82 20.88 -9.71
CA LEU A 213 -12.61 20.65 -8.92
C LEU A 213 -12.10 19.22 -9.07
N ILE A 214 -13.02 18.23 -9.15
CA ILE A 214 -12.65 16.83 -9.41
C ILE A 214 -12.02 16.73 -10.81
N LEU A 215 -12.57 17.42 -11.80
CA LEU A 215 -11.99 17.49 -13.14
C LEU A 215 -10.65 18.24 -13.17
N ALA A 216 -10.47 19.28 -12.36
CA ALA A 216 -9.18 19.97 -12.23
C ALA A 216 -8.10 19.04 -11.64
N ALA A 217 -8.48 18.12 -10.73
CA ALA A 217 -7.61 17.12 -10.14
C ALA A 217 -7.46 15.83 -10.98
N TRP A 218 -7.81 15.85 -12.28
CA TRP A 218 -7.89 14.65 -13.11
C TRP A 218 -6.59 13.83 -13.13
N LEU A 219 -5.44 14.49 -13.26
CA LEU A 219 -4.14 13.82 -13.36
C LEU A 219 -3.76 13.07 -12.08
N PRO A 220 -3.75 13.71 -10.88
CA PRO A 220 -3.50 13.00 -9.62
C PRO A 220 -4.54 11.92 -9.32
N ILE A 221 -5.82 12.13 -9.64
CA ILE A 221 -6.88 11.14 -9.45
C ILE A 221 -6.67 9.93 -10.38
N LEU A 222 -6.35 10.14 -11.66
CA LEU A 222 -6.08 9.04 -12.59
C LEU A 222 -4.82 8.27 -12.22
N TYR A 223 -3.73 8.96 -11.84
CA TYR A 223 -2.53 8.27 -11.35
C TYR A 223 -2.86 7.38 -10.14
N ALA A 224 -3.53 7.94 -9.15
CA ALA A 224 -3.89 7.22 -7.93
C ALA A 224 -4.92 6.10 -8.21
N GLY A 225 -5.88 6.32 -9.11
CA GLY A 225 -6.91 5.33 -9.46
C GLY A 225 -6.37 4.19 -10.31
N ILE A 226 -5.63 4.50 -11.39
CA ILE A 226 -5.17 3.49 -12.35
C ILE A 226 -3.90 2.81 -11.85
N LEU A 227 -2.84 3.59 -11.56
CA LEU A 227 -1.53 3.01 -11.21
C LEU A 227 -1.47 2.58 -9.76
N SER A 228 -1.85 3.45 -8.80
CA SER A 228 -1.78 3.09 -7.38
C SER A 228 -2.83 2.04 -7.00
N ASN A 229 -4.10 2.28 -7.29
CA ASN A 229 -5.15 1.32 -6.96
C ASN A 229 -5.18 0.17 -7.99
N GLY A 230 -5.47 0.42 -9.25
CA GLY A 230 -5.64 -0.61 -10.27
C GLY A 230 -4.45 -1.55 -10.42
N VAL A 231 -3.23 -1.00 -10.50
CA VAL A 231 -2.02 -1.81 -10.72
C VAL A 231 -1.36 -2.22 -9.41
N ALA A 232 -0.93 -1.28 -8.57
CA ALA A 232 -0.07 -1.60 -7.43
C ALA A 232 -0.72 -2.49 -6.37
N TYR A 233 -1.96 -2.20 -5.94
CA TYR A 233 -2.67 -3.09 -5.01
C TYR A 233 -2.96 -4.47 -5.62
N THR A 234 -3.28 -4.53 -6.92
CA THR A 234 -3.43 -5.82 -7.60
C THR A 234 -2.13 -6.62 -7.57
N LEU A 235 -0.99 -5.97 -7.83
CA LEU A 235 0.33 -6.60 -7.69
C LEU A 235 0.61 -7.03 -6.25
N GLN A 236 0.17 -6.27 -5.25
CA GLN A 236 0.26 -6.65 -3.83
C GLN A 236 -0.44 -7.99 -3.57
N PHE A 237 -1.70 -8.17 -3.98
CA PHE A 237 -2.42 -9.43 -3.83
C PHE A 237 -1.68 -10.60 -4.49
N PHE A 238 -1.21 -10.41 -5.74
CA PHE A 238 -0.48 -11.46 -6.44
C PHE A 238 0.84 -11.81 -5.76
N ALA A 239 1.56 -10.84 -5.25
CA ALA A 239 2.86 -11.03 -4.64
C ALA A 239 2.76 -11.59 -3.22
N GLN A 240 1.81 -11.12 -2.41
CA GLN A 240 1.60 -11.61 -1.05
C GLN A 240 1.12 -13.07 -0.99
N ARG A 241 0.50 -13.58 -2.06
CA ARG A 241 0.20 -15.01 -2.16
C ARG A 241 1.43 -15.91 -2.00
N GLY A 242 2.62 -15.40 -2.33
CA GLY A 242 3.87 -16.16 -2.31
C GLY A 242 4.90 -15.68 -1.29
N LEU A 243 4.55 -14.72 -0.43
CA LEU A 243 5.44 -14.15 0.57
C LEU A 243 4.70 -13.92 1.90
N PRO A 244 5.35 -14.19 3.04
CA PRO A 244 4.77 -13.86 4.35
C PRO A 244 4.51 -12.36 4.49
N ALA A 245 3.45 -11.98 5.23
CA ALA A 245 3.05 -10.59 5.45
C ALA A 245 4.20 -9.72 5.99
N SER A 246 5.02 -10.24 6.92
CA SER A 246 6.17 -9.52 7.48
C SER A 246 7.27 -9.23 6.45
N THR A 247 7.50 -10.14 5.50
CA THR A 247 8.44 -9.91 4.39
C THR A 247 7.84 -8.94 3.37
N ALA A 248 6.54 -9.06 3.10
CA ALA A 248 5.83 -8.16 2.19
C ALA A 248 5.82 -6.73 2.73
N SER A 249 5.50 -6.52 4.00
CA SER A 249 5.52 -5.19 4.63
C SER A 249 6.91 -4.54 4.58
N LEU A 250 7.98 -5.33 4.79
CA LEU A 250 9.35 -4.83 4.68
C LEU A 250 9.68 -4.35 3.25
N LEU A 251 9.28 -5.12 2.23
CA LEU A 251 9.51 -4.73 0.84
C LEU A 251 8.68 -3.50 0.45
N MET A 252 7.42 -3.46 0.86
CA MET A 252 6.53 -2.35 0.56
C MET A 252 6.94 -1.05 1.27
N SER A 253 7.56 -1.12 2.46
CA SER A 253 8.03 0.08 3.18
C SER A 253 9.08 0.89 2.43
N THR A 254 9.69 0.34 1.37
CA THR A 254 10.53 1.12 0.45
C THR A 254 9.77 2.21 -0.33
N GLU A 255 8.44 2.23 -0.24
CA GLU A 255 7.65 3.35 -0.77
C GLU A 255 8.10 4.70 -0.20
N SER A 256 8.60 4.73 1.04
CA SER A 256 9.18 5.95 1.65
C SER A 256 10.45 6.42 0.95
N VAL A 257 11.29 5.50 0.47
CA VAL A 257 12.46 5.84 -0.36
C VAL A 257 12.02 6.41 -1.71
N PHE A 258 11.04 5.75 -2.34
CA PHE A 258 10.49 6.21 -3.62
C PHE A 258 9.72 7.52 -3.48
N SER A 259 9.07 7.79 -2.33
CA SER A 259 8.40 9.08 -2.08
C SER A 259 9.40 10.23 -1.99
N LEU A 260 10.56 10.02 -1.39
CA LEU A 260 11.64 11.01 -1.37
C LEU A 260 12.23 11.23 -2.77
N LEU A 261 12.46 10.16 -3.52
CA LEU A 261 12.92 10.27 -4.91
C LEU A 261 11.90 11.02 -5.77
N ALA A 262 10.61 10.74 -5.60
CA ALA A 262 9.55 11.46 -6.30
C ALA A 262 9.48 12.94 -5.88
N GLY A 263 9.66 13.24 -4.60
CA GLY A 263 9.77 14.61 -4.09
C GLY A 263 10.97 15.34 -4.69
N PHE A 264 12.11 14.69 -4.81
CA PHE A 264 13.29 15.26 -5.47
C PHE A 264 13.06 15.53 -6.96
N LEU A 265 12.53 14.54 -7.70
CA LEU A 265 12.36 14.62 -9.16
C LEU A 265 11.23 15.57 -9.58
N ILE A 266 10.12 15.59 -8.83
CA ILE A 266 8.89 16.31 -9.22
C ILE A 266 8.76 17.64 -8.51
N LEU A 267 9.08 17.66 -7.19
CA LEU A 267 8.95 18.85 -6.35
C LEU A 267 10.29 19.57 -6.14
N HIS A 268 11.38 19.08 -6.78
CA HIS A 268 12.75 19.62 -6.67
C HIS A 268 13.26 19.74 -5.23
N GLN A 269 12.83 18.84 -4.34
CA GLN A 269 13.28 18.78 -2.97
C GLN A 269 14.68 18.14 -2.90
N MET A 270 15.65 18.88 -2.35
CA MET A 270 17.05 18.39 -2.26
C MET A 270 17.18 17.33 -1.16
N LEU A 271 17.81 16.20 -1.51
CA LEU A 271 18.14 15.13 -0.55
C LEU A 271 19.42 15.51 0.20
N ASN A 272 19.42 15.33 1.51
CA ASN A 272 20.60 15.52 2.34
C ASN A 272 21.35 14.18 2.61
N GLY A 273 22.57 14.26 3.12
CA GLY A 273 23.39 13.07 3.38
C GLY A 273 22.77 12.10 4.40
N ARG A 274 21.94 12.61 5.32
CA ARG A 274 21.22 11.79 6.30
C ARG A 274 20.12 10.95 5.64
N GLU A 275 19.39 11.53 4.69
CA GLU A 275 18.39 10.84 3.90
C GLU A 275 19.00 9.74 3.03
N LEU A 276 20.16 10.01 2.43
CA LEU A 276 20.91 9.01 1.67
C LEU A 276 21.36 7.84 2.56
N ALA A 277 21.85 8.12 3.78
CA ALA A 277 22.20 7.08 4.74
C ALA A 277 20.95 6.25 5.15
N GLY A 278 19.81 6.90 5.33
CA GLY A 278 18.53 6.24 5.59
C GLY A 278 18.13 5.28 4.47
N CYS A 279 18.22 5.72 3.21
CA CYS A 279 18.00 4.88 2.04
C CYS A 279 18.92 3.65 2.02
N ALA A 280 20.23 3.83 2.30
CA ALA A 280 21.18 2.73 2.33
C ALA A 280 20.84 1.68 3.40
N LEU A 281 20.41 2.12 4.61
CA LEU A 281 19.95 1.21 5.66
C LEU A 281 18.69 0.44 5.27
N MET A 282 17.72 1.10 4.61
CA MET A 282 16.52 0.44 4.08
C MET A 282 16.88 -0.65 3.08
N PHE A 283 17.75 -0.37 2.12
CA PHE A 283 18.21 -1.36 1.15
C PHE A 283 18.97 -2.51 1.82
N ALA A 284 19.82 -2.23 2.82
CA ALA A 284 20.52 -3.26 3.59
C ALA A 284 19.53 -4.19 4.33
N ALA A 285 18.46 -3.64 4.92
CA ALA A 285 17.40 -4.41 5.56
C ALA A 285 16.69 -5.36 4.58
N ILE A 286 16.39 -4.88 3.37
CA ILE A 286 15.77 -5.69 2.32
C ILE A 286 16.69 -6.84 1.89
N ILE A 287 17.96 -6.54 1.64
CA ILE A 287 18.95 -7.54 1.24
C ILE A 287 19.08 -8.62 2.33
N LEU A 288 19.14 -8.22 3.59
CA LEU A 288 19.26 -9.14 4.73
C LEU A 288 18.09 -10.14 4.79
N VAL A 289 16.85 -9.67 4.63
CA VAL A 289 15.68 -10.55 4.66
C VAL A 289 15.63 -11.49 3.46
N GLN A 290 16.10 -11.03 2.29
CA GLN A 290 16.13 -11.82 1.06
C GLN A 290 17.18 -12.94 1.10
N ILE A 291 18.37 -12.66 1.63
CA ILE A 291 19.46 -13.66 1.71
C ILE A 291 19.08 -14.80 2.64
N LYS A 292 18.61 -14.47 3.85
CA LYS A 292 18.29 -15.49 4.86
C LYS A 292 16.94 -16.20 4.65
N GLY A 293 16.03 -15.62 3.89
CA GLY A 293 14.89 -16.36 3.36
C GLY A 293 15.32 -17.54 2.48
N LYS A 294 16.42 -17.39 1.74
CA LYS A 294 17.02 -18.46 0.91
C LYS A 294 17.68 -19.57 1.72
N GLU A 295 18.33 -19.27 2.85
CA GLU A 295 19.00 -20.28 3.68
C GLU A 295 17.99 -21.25 4.35
N LYS A 296 16.84 -20.77 4.83
CA LYS A 296 15.80 -21.62 5.41
C LYS A 296 15.14 -22.57 4.41
N GLU A 297 15.01 -22.17 3.13
CA GLU A 297 14.50 -23.05 2.07
C GLU A 297 15.52 -24.14 1.67
N SER A 298 16.83 -23.87 1.77
CA SER A 298 17.88 -24.85 1.45
C SER A 298 18.13 -25.90 2.55
N ILE A 299 17.73 -25.65 3.77
CA ILE A 299 17.86 -26.60 4.91
C ILE A 299 16.65 -27.53 5.00
N ASN A 300 15.49 -27.13 4.44
CA ASN A 300 14.25 -27.90 4.43
C ASN A 300 13.97 -28.60 3.08
N SER A 301 14.88 -28.54 2.13
CA SER A 301 14.88 -29.27 0.86
C SER A 301 15.94 -30.34 0.83
#